data_433e9011d7dbcacb2a71eae6de626fff
#
_entry.id   433e9011d7dbcacb2a71eae6de626fff
#
_cell.length_a   1.000
_cell.length_b   1.000
_cell.length_c   1.000
_cell.angle_alpha   90.00
_cell.angle_beta   90.00
_cell.angle_gamma   90.00
#
_symmetry.space_group_name_H-M   'P 1'
#
loop_
_entity.id
_entity.type
_entity.pdbx_description
1 polymer ?
#
loop_
_entity_poly.entity_id
_entity_poly.type
_entity_poly.pdbx_seq_one_letter_code
_entity_poly.pdbx_strand_id
1 'polypeptide(L)'
;MRPLDRLPSIRAKLGVVIVLTVVGTVLVLRAGARLGIDLPLRVLIATALGLLMVRILAHGMTFPLREMAAAARAMAAGRHDVRVTATSRDEVGELARAFNTMAAQLADVDRERRDLVANVSHELRTPIGALQALLENLADGVEPPDPRTLRIALAQTERLGRLVAQLLDLSRMESGAQPLQPVPFAVRPLLERALQECTLGNHGTVRLRVSVQPGDLAAHGDPERVHQVVANLLDNAVRHSPDDGRVWLSAHATDGGAVRIAVDDEGAGIPPDEAERVFERFYRTDGGRAARDGGSGLGLAIARSIADAHGGTLRAERRTPRGCRMVLELPR
;
A
#
# COMPACT_ATOMS: atom_id res chain seq x y z
N MET A 1 32.71 -10.34 -11.75
CA MET A 1 33.01 -10.60 -10.33
C MET A 1 34.38 -10.02 -10.03
N ARG A 2 34.50 -9.19 -9.01
CA ARG A 2 35.79 -8.64 -8.58
C ARG A 2 36.48 -9.65 -7.69
N PRO A 3 37.81 -9.80 -7.76
CA PRO A 3 38.53 -10.86 -7.06
C PRO A 3 38.34 -10.85 -5.53
N LEU A 4 38.05 -9.71 -4.93
CA LEU A 4 37.87 -9.55 -3.48
C LEU A 4 36.40 -9.58 -3.01
N ASP A 5 35.42 -9.75 -3.89
CA ASP A 5 33.97 -9.73 -3.53
C ASP A 5 33.54 -10.95 -2.66
N ARG A 6 34.35 -11.98 -2.60
CA ARG A 6 34.10 -13.19 -1.79
C ARG A 6 34.47 -13.03 -0.31
N LEU A 7 35.26 -12.02 0.05
CA LEU A 7 35.68 -11.82 1.44
C LEU A 7 34.55 -11.16 2.25
N PRO A 8 34.31 -11.66 3.48
CA PRO A 8 33.11 -11.32 4.26
C PRO A 8 33.17 -9.93 4.92
N SER A 9 34.32 -9.27 4.94
CA SER A 9 34.45 -7.94 5.53
C SER A 9 35.53 -7.08 4.88
N ILE A 10 35.37 -5.77 4.99
CA ILE A 10 36.37 -4.77 4.57
C ILE A 10 37.70 -5.02 5.28
N ARG A 11 37.67 -5.38 6.57
CA ARG A 11 38.85 -5.70 7.36
C ARG A 11 39.60 -6.91 6.80
N ALA A 12 38.89 -7.96 6.38
CA ALA A 12 39.47 -9.12 5.77
C ALA A 12 40.11 -8.77 4.41
N LYS A 13 39.44 -7.97 3.58
CA LYS A 13 40.00 -7.46 2.31
C LYS A 13 41.29 -6.68 2.53
N LEU A 14 41.29 -5.77 3.51
CA LEU A 14 42.44 -4.97 3.87
C LEU A 14 43.60 -5.87 4.36
N GLY A 15 43.29 -6.80 5.27
CA GLY A 15 44.28 -7.76 5.80
C GLY A 15 44.92 -8.60 4.69
N VAL A 16 44.14 -9.14 3.78
CA VAL A 16 44.64 -9.94 2.65
C VAL A 16 45.52 -9.08 1.73
N VAL A 17 45.11 -7.87 1.40
CA VAL A 17 45.92 -6.97 0.55
C VAL A 17 47.22 -6.58 1.23
N ILE A 18 47.21 -6.27 2.54
CA ILE A 18 48.43 -5.93 3.30
C ILE A 18 49.39 -7.15 3.31
N VAL A 19 48.88 -8.36 3.64
CA VAL A 19 49.72 -9.56 3.66
C VAL A 19 50.29 -9.85 2.28
N LEU A 20 49.50 -9.80 1.22
CA LEU A 20 49.95 -10.03 -0.15
C LEU A 20 50.98 -8.98 -0.58
N THR A 21 50.81 -7.70 -0.18
CA THR A 21 51.77 -6.64 -0.48
C THR A 21 53.10 -6.88 0.24
N VAL A 22 53.09 -7.20 1.54
CA VAL A 22 54.29 -7.47 2.33
C VAL A 22 55.02 -8.70 1.80
N VAL A 23 54.31 -9.81 1.60
CA VAL A 23 54.89 -11.06 1.06
C VAL A 23 55.45 -10.83 -0.35
N GLY A 24 54.69 -10.16 -1.21
CA GLY A 24 55.12 -9.84 -2.56
C GLY A 24 56.40 -8.92 -2.57
N THR A 25 56.47 -7.93 -1.70
CA THR A 25 57.64 -7.09 -1.53
C THR A 25 58.85 -7.87 -1.11
N VAL A 26 58.72 -8.73 -0.10
CA VAL A 26 59.83 -9.60 0.37
C VAL A 26 60.28 -10.57 -0.71
N LEU A 27 59.36 -11.14 -1.46
CA LEU A 27 59.70 -12.06 -2.57
C LEU A 27 60.46 -11.33 -3.69
N VAL A 28 59.99 -10.15 -4.11
CA VAL A 28 60.66 -9.33 -5.13
C VAL A 28 62.10 -8.96 -4.71
N LEU A 29 62.28 -8.54 -3.47
CA LEU A 29 63.60 -8.16 -2.96
C LEU A 29 64.54 -9.37 -2.89
N ARG A 30 64.07 -10.53 -2.42
CA ARG A 30 64.90 -11.76 -2.31
C ARG A 30 65.18 -12.40 -3.67
N ALA A 31 64.16 -12.53 -4.52
CA ALA A 31 64.33 -13.13 -5.86
C ALA A 31 65.22 -12.25 -6.73
N GLY A 32 65.00 -10.93 -6.71
CA GLY A 32 65.83 -9.99 -7.44
C GLY A 32 67.28 -9.97 -6.98
N ALA A 33 67.56 -10.20 -5.67
CA ALA A 33 68.91 -10.35 -5.17
C ALA A 33 69.60 -11.62 -5.72
N ARG A 34 68.88 -12.74 -5.84
CA ARG A 34 69.39 -13.96 -6.42
C ARG A 34 69.67 -13.88 -7.93
N LEU A 35 68.89 -13.06 -8.62
CA LEU A 35 69.03 -12.83 -10.06
C LEU A 35 70.01 -11.72 -10.45
N GLY A 36 70.72 -11.12 -9.47
CA GLY A 36 71.70 -10.06 -9.70
C GLY A 36 71.09 -8.71 -10.12
N ILE A 37 69.80 -8.52 -9.90
CA ILE A 37 69.09 -7.27 -10.21
C ILE A 37 69.54 -6.18 -9.23
N ASP A 38 69.80 -4.96 -9.71
CA ASP A 38 70.18 -3.83 -8.88
C ASP A 38 69.14 -3.43 -7.86
N LEU A 39 69.57 -3.01 -6.67
CA LEU A 39 68.69 -2.61 -5.57
C LEU A 39 67.63 -1.57 -5.97
N PRO A 40 67.95 -0.47 -6.70
CA PRO A 40 66.99 0.52 -7.12
C PRO A 40 65.86 -0.05 -7.95
N LEU A 41 66.15 -0.99 -8.85
CA LEU A 41 65.16 -1.62 -9.71
C LEU A 41 64.23 -2.55 -8.92
N ARG A 42 64.79 -3.28 -7.94
CA ARG A 42 63.97 -4.13 -7.02
C ARG A 42 62.99 -3.30 -6.20
N VAL A 43 63.44 -2.16 -5.66
CA VAL A 43 62.61 -1.22 -4.90
C VAL A 43 61.52 -0.64 -5.80
N LEU A 44 61.85 -0.28 -7.03
CA LEU A 44 60.85 0.25 -8.00
C LEU A 44 59.74 -0.78 -8.29
N ILE A 45 60.14 -2.05 -8.54
CA ILE A 45 59.13 -3.14 -8.81
C ILE A 45 58.28 -3.41 -7.58
N ALA A 46 58.86 -3.45 -6.39
CA ALA A 46 58.13 -3.65 -5.15
C ALA A 46 57.12 -2.50 -4.87
N THR A 47 57.52 -1.28 -5.09
CA THR A 47 56.67 -0.10 -4.95
C THR A 47 55.52 -0.11 -5.97
N ALA A 48 55.82 -0.44 -7.24
CA ALA A 48 54.77 -0.57 -8.27
C ALA A 48 53.73 -1.65 -7.93
N LEU A 49 54.20 -2.80 -7.41
CA LEU A 49 53.29 -3.87 -6.94
C LEU A 49 52.41 -3.38 -5.78
N GLY A 50 52.97 -2.69 -4.80
CA GLY A 50 52.23 -2.13 -3.67
C GLY A 50 51.18 -1.13 -4.13
N LEU A 51 51.54 -0.21 -5.02
CA LEU A 51 50.59 0.78 -5.59
C LEU A 51 49.44 0.07 -6.38
N LEU A 52 49.75 -0.99 -7.13
CA LEU A 52 48.75 -1.77 -7.84
C LEU A 52 47.77 -2.42 -6.88
N MET A 53 48.25 -3.03 -5.78
CA MET A 53 47.39 -3.64 -4.77
C MET A 53 46.48 -2.65 -4.08
N VAL A 54 47.03 -1.46 -3.70
CA VAL A 54 46.22 -0.37 -3.13
C VAL A 54 45.16 0.11 -4.13
N ARG A 55 45.51 0.24 -5.41
CA ARG A 55 44.58 0.64 -6.45
C ARG A 55 43.44 -0.36 -6.65
N ILE A 56 43.73 -1.66 -6.61
CA ILE A 56 42.71 -2.72 -6.70
C ILE A 56 41.75 -2.63 -5.51
N LEU A 57 42.28 -2.50 -4.29
CA LEU A 57 41.49 -2.37 -3.08
C LEU A 57 40.61 -1.10 -3.11
N ALA A 58 41.22 0.04 -3.40
CA ALA A 58 40.52 1.32 -3.46
C ALA A 58 39.39 1.30 -4.50
N HIS A 59 39.67 0.74 -5.69
CA HIS A 59 38.64 0.61 -6.74
C HIS A 59 37.49 -0.30 -6.30
N GLY A 60 37.78 -1.41 -5.63
CA GLY A 60 36.78 -2.35 -5.10
C GLY A 60 35.85 -1.72 -4.08
N MET A 61 36.35 -0.77 -3.27
CA MET A 61 35.56 -0.09 -2.23
C MET A 61 34.91 1.21 -2.71
N THR A 62 35.64 2.05 -3.46
CA THR A 62 35.15 3.40 -3.81
C THR A 62 34.15 3.40 -4.95
N PHE A 63 34.24 2.43 -5.86
CA PHE A 63 33.34 2.36 -7.00
C PHE A 63 31.87 2.12 -6.59
N PRO A 64 31.54 1.11 -5.74
CA PRO A 64 30.16 0.91 -5.28
C PRO A 64 29.61 2.12 -4.52
N LEU A 65 30.44 2.77 -3.69
CA LEU A 65 30.04 3.98 -2.95
C LEU A 65 29.71 5.13 -3.89
N ARG A 66 30.49 5.32 -4.96
CA ARG A 66 30.20 6.32 -5.99
C ARG A 66 28.93 6.00 -6.77
N GLU A 67 28.71 4.72 -7.08
CA GLU A 67 27.50 4.22 -7.73
C GLU A 67 26.26 4.52 -6.84
N MET A 68 26.35 4.22 -5.54
CA MET A 68 25.28 4.56 -4.57
C MET A 68 25.02 6.06 -4.47
N ALA A 69 26.10 6.87 -4.42
CA ALA A 69 25.95 8.33 -4.37
C ALA A 69 25.33 8.90 -5.67
N ALA A 70 25.62 8.31 -6.82
CA ALA A 70 25.00 8.68 -8.09
C ALA A 70 23.52 8.25 -8.13
N ALA A 71 23.22 7.02 -7.66
CA ALA A 71 21.88 6.49 -7.55
C ALA A 71 21.01 7.33 -6.59
N ALA A 72 21.55 7.72 -5.42
CA ALA A 72 20.85 8.58 -4.46
C ALA A 72 20.51 9.95 -5.06
N ARG A 73 21.43 10.55 -5.82
CA ARG A 73 21.16 11.82 -6.54
C ARG A 73 20.10 11.65 -7.62
N ALA A 74 20.09 10.52 -8.31
CA ALA A 74 19.07 10.19 -9.32
C ALA A 74 17.69 10.03 -8.68
N MET A 75 17.62 9.36 -7.50
CA MET A 75 16.39 9.23 -6.73
C MET A 75 15.88 10.59 -6.24
N ALA A 76 16.76 11.47 -5.74
CA ALA A 76 16.40 12.83 -5.35
C ALA A 76 15.86 13.67 -6.53
N ALA A 77 16.24 13.32 -7.77
CA ALA A 77 15.70 13.91 -9.00
C ALA A 77 14.45 13.20 -9.54
N GLY A 78 13.79 12.33 -8.73
CA GLY A 78 12.53 11.65 -9.08
C GLY A 78 12.69 10.37 -9.89
N ARG A 79 13.91 9.84 -10.08
CA ARG A 79 14.14 8.56 -10.76
C ARG A 79 14.26 7.44 -9.73
N HIS A 80 13.15 6.75 -9.47
CA HIS A 80 13.06 5.72 -8.42
C HIS A 80 13.34 4.30 -8.93
N ASP A 81 13.59 4.11 -10.23
CA ASP A 81 13.91 2.85 -10.87
C ASP A 81 15.38 2.43 -10.77
N VAL A 82 16.22 3.26 -10.15
CA VAL A 82 17.67 3.07 -10.07
C VAL A 82 18.00 1.94 -9.09
N ARG A 83 18.94 1.06 -9.52
CA ARG A 83 19.48 -0.02 -8.70
C ARG A 83 21.00 0.03 -8.72
N VAL A 84 21.60 -0.38 -7.61
CA VAL A 84 23.05 -0.45 -7.41
C VAL A 84 23.49 -1.91 -7.44
N THR A 85 24.68 -2.17 -8.02
CA THR A 85 25.23 -3.51 -8.09
C THR A 85 25.72 -3.99 -6.71
N ALA A 86 25.07 -5.00 -6.14
CA ALA A 86 25.35 -5.54 -4.80
C ALA A 86 26.05 -6.92 -4.85
N THR A 87 27.23 -7.00 -5.47
CA THR A 87 27.96 -8.27 -5.66
C THR A 87 28.84 -8.67 -4.49
N SER A 88 29.25 -7.72 -3.66
CA SER A 88 30.14 -7.96 -2.52
C SER A 88 29.41 -8.57 -1.32
N ARG A 89 30.13 -9.42 -0.56
CA ARG A 89 29.64 -10.04 0.69
C ARG A 89 30.03 -9.29 1.95
N ASP A 90 30.75 -8.19 1.81
CA ASP A 90 31.20 -7.32 2.90
C ASP A 90 30.15 -6.24 3.25
N GLU A 91 30.54 -5.33 4.13
CA GLU A 91 29.71 -4.22 4.63
C GLU A 91 29.26 -3.27 3.50
N VAL A 92 30.06 -3.13 2.42
CA VAL A 92 29.66 -2.34 1.24
C VAL A 92 28.55 -3.05 0.46
N GLY A 93 28.64 -4.37 0.33
CA GLY A 93 27.57 -5.15 -0.30
C GLY A 93 26.29 -5.17 0.53
N GLU A 94 26.38 -5.18 1.86
CA GLU A 94 25.23 -5.07 2.76
C GLU A 94 24.55 -3.70 2.59
N LEU A 95 25.32 -2.63 2.58
CA LEU A 95 24.81 -1.27 2.33
C LEU A 95 24.14 -1.16 0.95
N ALA A 96 24.70 -1.77 -0.09
CA ALA A 96 24.13 -1.78 -1.42
C ALA A 96 22.77 -2.54 -1.47
N ARG A 97 22.65 -3.64 -0.73
CA ARG A 97 21.37 -4.38 -0.59
C ARG A 97 20.32 -3.55 0.15
N ALA A 98 20.68 -2.95 1.29
CA ALA A 98 19.80 -2.07 2.05
C ALA A 98 19.34 -0.87 1.20
N PHE A 99 20.25 -0.25 0.44
CA PHE A 99 19.92 0.80 -0.51
C PHE A 99 18.90 0.34 -1.56
N ASN A 100 19.11 -0.83 -2.16
CA ASN A 100 18.18 -1.37 -3.16
C ASN A 100 16.80 -1.67 -2.58
N THR A 101 16.72 -2.13 -1.32
CA THR A 101 15.46 -2.34 -0.62
C THR A 101 14.72 -1.02 -0.42
N MET A 102 15.40 0.00 0.08
CA MET A 102 14.84 1.36 0.22
C MET A 102 14.39 1.93 -1.14
N ALA A 103 15.20 1.75 -2.19
CA ALA A 103 14.88 2.21 -3.53
C ALA A 103 13.65 1.49 -4.12
N ALA A 104 13.46 0.20 -3.79
CA ALA A 104 12.26 -0.55 -4.18
C ALA A 104 11.02 0.00 -3.48
N GLN A 105 11.07 0.18 -2.15
CA GLN A 105 9.97 0.73 -1.38
C GLN A 105 9.55 2.12 -1.87
N LEU A 106 10.54 3.00 -2.15
CA LEU A 106 10.23 4.34 -2.67
C LEU A 106 9.60 4.29 -4.07
N ALA A 107 10.07 3.38 -4.94
CA ALA A 107 9.48 3.19 -6.27
C ALA A 107 8.04 2.68 -6.20
N ASP A 108 7.72 1.81 -5.23
CA ASP A 108 6.37 1.28 -5.03
C ASP A 108 5.43 2.38 -4.51
N VAL A 109 5.85 3.18 -3.51
CA VAL A 109 5.10 4.34 -3.02
C VAL A 109 4.82 5.36 -4.14
N ASP A 110 5.82 5.64 -4.99
CA ASP A 110 5.66 6.59 -6.11
C ASP A 110 4.74 6.04 -7.20
N ARG A 111 4.75 4.73 -7.43
CA ARG A 111 3.80 4.06 -8.33
C ARG A 111 2.38 4.15 -7.78
N GLU A 112 2.16 3.78 -6.52
CA GLU A 112 0.86 3.88 -5.87
C GLU A 112 0.29 5.29 -5.91
N ARG A 113 1.14 6.31 -5.68
CA ARG A 113 0.75 7.72 -5.78
C ARG A 113 0.32 8.10 -7.21
N ARG A 114 1.05 7.66 -8.24
CA ARG A 114 0.69 7.94 -9.63
C ARG A 114 -0.61 7.25 -10.03
N ASP A 115 -0.78 5.99 -9.62
CA ASP A 115 -1.99 5.22 -9.89
C ASP A 115 -3.20 5.85 -9.18
N LEU A 116 -3.02 6.34 -7.94
CA LEU A 116 -4.04 7.09 -7.22
C LEU A 116 -4.49 8.33 -8.01
N VAL A 117 -3.55 9.17 -8.45
CA VAL A 117 -3.86 10.40 -9.22
C VAL A 117 -4.57 10.07 -10.54
N ALA A 118 -4.10 9.04 -11.26
CA ALA A 118 -4.71 8.61 -12.51
C ALA A 118 -6.15 8.11 -12.30
N ASN A 119 -6.37 7.26 -11.30
CA ASN A 119 -7.68 6.71 -10.98
C ASN A 119 -8.66 7.80 -10.48
N VAL A 120 -8.20 8.70 -9.60
CA VAL A 120 -9.00 9.87 -9.16
C VAL A 120 -9.43 10.70 -10.35
N SER A 121 -8.49 11.02 -11.26
CA SER A 121 -8.78 11.82 -12.44
C SER A 121 -9.82 11.14 -13.34
N HIS A 122 -9.76 9.81 -13.47
CA HIS A 122 -10.72 9.04 -14.25
C HIS A 122 -12.10 9.01 -13.59
N GLU A 123 -12.17 8.73 -12.28
CA GLU A 123 -13.42 8.64 -11.52
C GLU A 123 -14.13 10.00 -11.37
N LEU A 124 -13.40 11.11 -11.40
CA LEU A 124 -13.97 12.45 -11.43
C LEU A 124 -14.43 12.86 -12.84
N ARG A 125 -13.68 12.52 -13.89
CA ARG A 125 -13.99 12.95 -15.26
C ARG A 125 -15.34 12.42 -15.75
N THR A 126 -15.66 11.18 -15.44
CA THR A 126 -16.92 10.53 -15.87
C THR A 126 -18.17 11.24 -15.36
N PRO A 127 -18.38 11.47 -14.05
CA PRO A 127 -19.57 12.17 -13.56
C PRO A 127 -19.58 13.66 -13.93
N ILE A 128 -18.42 14.32 -14.00
CA ILE A 128 -18.32 15.70 -14.46
C ILE A 128 -18.78 15.82 -15.91
N GLY A 129 -18.29 14.94 -16.80
CA GLY A 129 -18.69 14.96 -18.21
C GLY A 129 -20.18 14.66 -18.40
N ALA A 130 -20.72 13.70 -17.62
CA ALA A 130 -22.16 13.40 -17.66
C ALA A 130 -23.00 14.60 -17.18
N LEU A 131 -22.58 15.26 -16.09
CA LEU A 131 -23.26 16.46 -15.58
C LEU A 131 -23.17 17.63 -16.55
N GLN A 132 -22.01 17.84 -17.16
CA GLN A 132 -21.80 18.89 -18.15
C GLN A 132 -22.69 18.67 -19.37
N ALA A 133 -22.71 17.47 -19.97
CA ALA A 133 -23.57 17.16 -21.11
C ALA A 133 -25.06 17.36 -20.78
N LEU A 134 -25.49 16.97 -19.56
CA LEU A 134 -26.87 17.19 -19.10
C LEU A 134 -27.20 18.68 -19.01
N LEU A 135 -26.31 19.50 -18.45
CA LEU A 135 -26.51 20.95 -18.30
C LEU A 135 -26.45 21.67 -19.66
N GLU A 136 -25.61 21.25 -20.59
CA GLU A 136 -25.56 21.75 -21.97
C GLU A 136 -26.87 21.47 -22.69
N ASN A 137 -27.38 20.23 -22.63
CA ASN A 137 -28.67 19.87 -23.22
C ASN A 137 -29.86 20.71 -22.66
N LEU A 138 -29.83 20.98 -21.34
CA LEU A 138 -30.82 21.85 -20.70
C LEU A 138 -30.69 23.32 -21.17
N ALA A 139 -29.46 23.83 -21.28
CA ALA A 139 -29.18 25.19 -21.71
C ALA A 139 -29.56 25.44 -23.17
N ASP A 140 -29.32 24.46 -24.05
CA ASP A 140 -29.65 24.49 -25.47
C ASP A 140 -31.14 24.19 -25.78
N GLY A 141 -31.91 23.86 -24.73
CA GLY A 141 -33.34 23.55 -24.89
C GLY A 141 -33.62 22.20 -25.55
N VAL A 142 -32.61 21.34 -25.67
CA VAL A 142 -32.74 19.98 -26.20
C VAL A 142 -33.52 19.08 -25.23
N GLU A 143 -33.30 19.27 -23.93
CA GLU A 143 -33.96 18.53 -22.86
C GLU A 143 -34.76 19.49 -21.97
N PRO A 144 -36.01 19.16 -21.60
CA PRO A 144 -36.80 20.07 -20.76
C PRO A 144 -36.26 20.06 -19.31
N PRO A 145 -36.31 21.17 -18.60
CA PRO A 145 -35.91 21.27 -17.18
C PRO A 145 -36.98 20.65 -16.26
N ASP A 146 -37.27 19.37 -16.46
CA ASP A 146 -38.23 18.65 -15.65
C ASP A 146 -37.64 18.20 -14.30
N PRO A 147 -38.47 17.82 -13.30
CA PRO A 147 -38.01 17.37 -12.00
C PRO A 147 -37.19 16.09 -12.06
N ARG A 148 -37.28 15.28 -13.11
CA ARG A 148 -36.53 14.05 -13.30
C ARG A 148 -35.08 14.38 -13.71
N THR A 149 -34.92 15.24 -14.70
CA THR A 149 -33.63 15.70 -15.21
C THR A 149 -32.84 16.42 -14.12
N LEU A 150 -33.52 17.33 -13.36
CA LEU A 150 -32.87 18.00 -12.22
C LEU A 150 -32.46 17.05 -11.10
N ARG A 151 -33.22 15.98 -10.82
CA ARG A 151 -32.82 14.95 -9.85
C ARG A 151 -31.62 14.17 -10.31
N ILE A 152 -31.47 13.90 -11.60
CA ILE A 152 -30.28 13.24 -12.16
C ILE A 152 -29.04 14.13 -11.95
N ALA A 153 -29.15 15.44 -12.25
CA ALA A 153 -28.07 16.39 -12.01
C ALA A 153 -27.65 16.46 -10.54
N LEU A 154 -28.66 16.54 -9.64
CA LEU A 154 -28.42 16.53 -8.20
C LEU A 154 -27.71 15.26 -7.73
N ALA A 155 -28.17 14.10 -8.16
CA ALA A 155 -27.55 12.81 -7.81
C ALA A 155 -26.07 12.72 -8.28
N GLN A 156 -25.74 13.27 -9.46
CA GLN A 156 -24.34 13.33 -9.92
C GLN A 156 -23.50 14.28 -9.05
N THR A 157 -24.06 15.41 -8.65
CA THR A 157 -23.38 16.37 -7.77
C THR A 157 -23.11 15.77 -6.38
N GLU A 158 -24.10 15.09 -5.80
CA GLU A 158 -23.96 14.38 -4.52
C GLU A 158 -22.92 13.25 -4.61
N ARG A 159 -22.91 12.52 -5.72
CA ARG A 159 -21.89 11.48 -5.98
C ARG A 159 -20.48 12.07 -6.00
N LEU A 160 -20.28 13.22 -6.68
CA LEU A 160 -19.01 13.95 -6.69
C LEU A 160 -18.61 14.40 -5.28
N GLY A 161 -19.56 14.95 -4.51
CA GLY A 161 -19.34 15.35 -3.12
C GLY A 161 -18.85 14.18 -2.25
N ARG A 162 -19.51 13.02 -2.36
CA ARG A 162 -19.09 11.79 -1.64
C ARG A 162 -17.69 11.34 -2.05
N LEU A 163 -17.36 11.35 -3.34
CA LEU A 163 -16.02 10.96 -3.83
C LEU A 163 -14.93 11.88 -3.27
N VAL A 164 -15.16 13.20 -3.29
CA VAL A 164 -14.22 14.18 -2.72
C VAL A 164 -14.04 13.98 -1.22
N ALA A 165 -15.12 13.75 -0.47
CA ALA A 165 -15.06 13.48 0.96
C ALA A 165 -14.23 12.21 1.26
N GLN A 166 -14.45 11.13 0.50
CA GLN A 166 -13.68 9.89 0.63
C GLN A 166 -12.18 10.07 0.35
N LEU A 167 -11.83 10.88 -0.66
CA LEU A 167 -10.44 11.20 -1.00
C LEU A 167 -9.76 12.02 0.11
N LEU A 168 -10.46 12.99 0.68
CA LEU A 168 -9.94 13.78 1.80
C LEU A 168 -9.74 12.93 3.05
N ASP A 169 -10.68 12.04 3.35
CA ASP A 169 -10.54 11.10 4.46
C ASP A 169 -9.33 10.17 4.28
N LEU A 170 -9.18 9.58 3.09
CA LEU A 170 -8.03 8.74 2.76
C LEU A 170 -6.72 9.50 2.93
N SER A 171 -6.63 10.72 2.38
CA SER A 171 -5.43 11.57 2.49
C SER A 171 -5.09 11.92 3.94
N ARG A 172 -6.08 12.19 4.79
CA ARG A 172 -5.88 12.48 6.23
C ARG A 172 -5.38 11.26 7.00
N MET A 173 -5.88 10.07 6.67
CA MET A 173 -5.43 8.82 7.29
C MET A 173 -3.98 8.51 6.93
N GLU A 174 -3.60 8.62 5.65
CA GLU A 174 -2.24 8.37 5.18
C GLU A 174 -1.21 9.33 5.75
N SER A 175 -1.58 10.59 5.90
CA SER A 175 -0.69 11.60 6.48
C SER A 175 -0.54 11.49 8.01
N GLY A 176 -1.32 10.62 8.68
CA GLY A 176 -1.39 10.57 10.14
C GLY A 176 -1.92 11.88 10.77
N ALA A 177 -2.50 12.77 9.96
CA ALA A 177 -2.95 14.08 10.39
C ALA A 177 -4.15 14.04 11.37
N GLN A 178 -4.83 12.91 11.44
CA GLN A 178 -5.96 12.74 12.34
C GLN A 178 -5.74 11.48 13.21
N PRO A 179 -5.16 11.63 14.40
CA PRO A 179 -4.98 10.53 15.33
C PRO A 179 -6.34 9.98 15.76
N LEU A 180 -6.41 8.65 15.91
CA LEU A 180 -7.59 8.00 16.48
C LEU A 180 -7.86 8.52 17.89
N GLN A 181 -9.13 8.59 18.25
CA GLN A 181 -9.59 8.89 19.61
C GLN A 181 -10.21 7.63 20.23
N PRO A 182 -9.39 6.65 20.66
CA PRO A 182 -9.89 5.40 21.16
C PRO A 182 -10.54 5.60 22.54
N VAL A 183 -11.80 5.18 22.63
CA VAL A 183 -12.61 5.17 23.87
C VAL A 183 -13.40 3.86 23.95
N PRO A 184 -13.78 3.41 25.15
CA PRO A 184 -14.76 2.33 25.28
C PRO A 184 -16.12 2.78 24.72
N PHE A 185 -16.75 1.95 23.91
CA PHE A 185 -18.09 2.23 23.35
C PHE A 185 -18.97 0.98 23.30
N ALA A 186 -20.28 1.17 23.40
CA ALA A 186 -21.25 0.10 23.24
C ALA A 186 -21.45 -0.23 21.74
N VAL A 187 -21.29 -1.48 21.35
CA VAL A 187 -21.34 -1.92 19.95
C VAL A 187 -22.76 -1.84 19.39
N ARG A 188 -23.78 -2.25 20.15
CA ARG A 188 -25.17 -2.29 19.68
C ARG A 188 -25.68 -0.93 19.18
N PRO A 189 -25.58 0.19 19.94
CA PRO A 189 -26.07 1.49 19.47
C PRO A 189 -25.37 1.96 18.19
N LEU A 190 -24.07 1.70 18.07
CA LEU A 190 -23.30 2.04 16.88
C LEU A 190 -23.82 1.29 15.64
N LEU A 191 -24.06 -0.03 15.77
CA LEU A 191 -24.56 -0.84 14.65
C LEU A 191 -26.02 -0.48 14.27
N GLU A 192 -26.85 -0.17 15.26
CA GLU A 192 -28.24 0.26 15.03
C GLU A 192 -28.28 1.62 14.33
N ARG A 193 -27.41 2.57 14.68
CA ARG A 193 -27.26 3.85 14.00
C ARG A 193 -26.84 3.66 12.55
N ALA A 194 -25.79 2.87 12.27
CA ALA A 194 -25.34 2.61 10.92
C ALA A 194 -26.44 1.94 10.05
N LEU A 195 -27.20 1.03 10.65
CA LEU A 195 -28.31 0.35 9.98
C LEU A 195 -29.45 1.34 9.67
N GLN A 196 -29.81 2.25 10.57
CA GLN A 196 -30.82 3.28 10.36
C GLN A 196 -30.43 4.22 9.21
N GLU A 197 -29.19 4.71 9.22
CA GLU A 197 -28.64 5.59 8.17
C GLU A 197 -28.67 4.88 6.79
N CYS A 198 -28.26 3.61 6.74
CA CYS A 198 -28.31 2.79 5.54
C CYS A 198 -29.76 2.59 5.03
N THR A 199 -30.71 2.39 5.93
CA THR A 199 -32.13 2.21 5.58
C THR A 199 -32.73 3.49 4.99
N LEU A 200 -32.41 4.64 5.55
CA LEU A 200 -32.89 5.94 5.04
C LEU A 200 -32.32 6.29 3.65
N GLY A 201 -31.07 5.91 3.39
CA GLY A 201 -30.41 6.10 2.08
C GLY A 201 -30.78 5.05 1.03
N ASN A 202 -31.34 3.92 1.44
CA ASN A 202 -31.67 2.80 0.57
C ASN A 202 -33.13 2.86 0.12
N HIS A 203 -33.36 3.24 -1.13
CA HIS A 203 -34.69 3.17 -1.75
C HIS A 203 -35.05 1.78 -2.29
N GLY A 204 -34.21 0.75 -1.96
CA GLY A 204 -34.36 -0.61 -2.43
C GLY A 204 -35.16 -1.52 -1.48
N THR A 205 -35.37 -2.74 -1.92
CA THR A 205 -36.16 -3.78 -1.24
C THR A 205 -35.33 -4.66 -0.29
N VAL A 206 -34.01 -4.39 -0.13
CA VAL A 206 -33.09 -5.19 0.69
C VAL A 206 -33.46 -5.12 2.17
N ARG A 207 -33.60 -6.28 2.82
CA ARG A 207 -33.98 -6.41 4.23
C ARG A 207 -32.74 -6.44 5.12
N LEU A 208 -32.63 -5.45 6.01
CA LEU A 208 -31.52 -5.33 6.94
C LEU A 208 -31.87 -5.93 8.32
N ARG A 209 -30.94 -6.65 8.93
CA ARG A 209 -31.09 -7.19 10.28
C ARG A 209 -29.80 -6.97 11.09
N VAL A 210 -29.95 -6.73 12.40
CA VAL A 210 -28.83 -6.59 13.33
C VAL A 210 -28.96 -7.60 14.48
N SER A 211 -27.84 -8.19 14.90
CA SER A 211 -27.72 -9.10 16.03
C SER A 211 -26.41 -8.85 16.77
N VAL A 212 -26.47 -8.59 18.08
CA VAL A 212 -25.30 -8.38 18.94
C VAL A 212 -25.36 -9.31 20.13
N GLN A 213 -24.29 -10.10 20.36
CA GLN A 213 -24.21 -11.07 21.45
C GLN A 213 -22.83 -10.99 22.15
N PRO A 214 -22.78 -10.72 23.48
CA PRO A 214 -23.92 -10.37 24.35
C PRO A 214 -24.50 -8.98 24.01
N GLY A 215 -25.70 -8.70 24.54
CA GLY A 215 -26.41 -7.44 24.21
C GLY A 215 -25.71 -6.17 24.69
N ASP A 216 -24.89 -6.28 25.71
CA ASP A 216 -24.06 -5.24 26.33
C ASP A 216 -22.60 -5.26 25.83
N LEU A 217 -22.34 -5.90 24.68
CA LEU A 217 -21.02 -5.98 24.05
C LEU A 217 -20.39 -4.58 23.91
N ALA A 218 -19.21 -4.40 24.48
CA ALA A 218 -18.41 -3.19 24.36
C ALA A 218 -17.12 -3.47 23.57
N ALA A 219 -16.65 -2.47 22.84
CA ALA A 219 -15.37 -2.47 22.14
C ALA A 219 -14.55 -1.25 22.57
N HIS A 220 -13.26 -1.28 22.31
CA HIS A 220 -12.35 -0.15 22.50
C HIS A 220 -11.85 0.35 21.13
N GLY A 221 -11.96 1.64 20.86
CA GLY A 221 -11.58 2.24 19.60
C GLY A 221 -12.22 3.60 19.37
N ASP A 222 -12.04 4.18 18.20
CA ASP A 222 -12.70 5.41 17.79
C ASP A 222 -14.11 5.08 17.24
N PRO A 223 -15.20 5.38 17.96
CA PRO A 223 -16.54 4.96 17.55
C PRO A 223 -17.00 5.56 16.23
N GLU A 224 -16.60 6.80 15.89
CA GLU A 224 -16.98 7.42 14.63
C GLU A 224 -16.24 6.75 13.44
N ARG A 225 -14.99 6.36 13.64
CA ARG A 225 -14.24 5.61 12.61
C ARG A 225 -14.75 4.18 12.46
N VAL A 226 -15.08 3.49 13.55
CA VAL A 226 -15.71 2.16 13.46
C VAL A 226 -17.08 2.24 12.81
N HIS A 227 -17.88 3.28 13.12
CA HIS A 227 -19.14 3.54 12.44
C HIS A 227 -18.94 3.72 10.92
N GLN A 228 -17.91 4.46 10.51
CA GLN A 228 -17.57 4.65 9.10
C GLN A 228 -17.21 3.33 8.41
N VAL A 229 -16.48 2.43 9.08
CA VAL A 229 -16.22 1.07 8.55
C VAL A 229 -17.54 0.34 8.32
N VAL A 230 -18.39 0.26 9.34
CA VAL A 230 -19.68 -0.45 9.25
C VAL A 230 -20.56 0.14 8.15
N ALA A 231 -20.63 1.46 8.03
CA ALA A 231 -21.40 2.13 6.98
C ALA A 231 -20.88 1.77 5.57
N ASN A 232 -19.56 1.75 5.37
CA ASN A 232 -18.95 1.34 4.09
C ASN A 232 -19.25 -0.14 3.75
N LEU A 233 -19.21 -1.03 4.77
CA LEU A 233 -19.53 -2.44 4.59
C LEU A 233 -21.01 -2.64 4.27
N LEU A 234 -21.91 -1.92 4.94
CA LEU A 234 -23.36 -1.98 4.69
C LEU A 234 -23.72 -1.46 3.29
N ASP A 235 -23.15 -0.30 2.88
CA ASP A 235 -23.35 0.25 1.53
C ASP A 235 -22.92 -0.75 0.46
N ASN A 236 -21.77 -1.39 0.66
CA ASN A 236 -21.27 -2.41 -0.25
C ASN A 236 -22.21 -3.64 -0.28
N ALA A 237 -22.63 -4.14 0.88
CA ALA A 237 -23.52 -5.30 1.00
C ALA A 237 -24.88 -5.07 0.34
N VAL A 238 -25.50 -3.90 0.56
CA VAL A 238 -26.78 -3.53 -0.05
C VAL A 238 -26.65 -3.41 -1.57
N ARG A 239 -25.59 -2.76 -2.05
CA ARG A 239 -25.35 -2.56 -3.49
C ARG A 239 -25.17 -3.88 -4.25
N HIS A 240 -24.54 -4.88 -3.62
CA HIS A 240 -24.26 -6.18 -4.26
C HIS A 240 -25.32 -7.24 -3.97
N SER A 241 -26.29 -6.95 -3.09
CA SER A 241 -27.42 -7.82 -2.82
C SER A 241 -28.42 -7.79 -3.97
N PRO A 242 -29.11 -8.91 -4.26
CA PRO A 242 -30.22 -8.92 -5.19
C PRO A 242 -31.43 -8.14 -4.63
N ASP A 243 -32.34 -7.74 -5.50
CA ASP A 243 -33.65 -7.22 -5.09
C ASP A 243 -34.34 -8.23 -4.15
N ASP A 244 -34.96 -7.71 -3.06
CA ASP A 244 -35.52 -8.52 -1.96
C ASP A 244 -34.52 -9.38 -1.18
N GLY A 245 -33.21 -9.18 -1.39
CA GLY A 245 -32.14 -9.83 -0.67
C GLY A 245 -32.10 -9.45 0.82
N ARG A 246 -31.23 -10.13 1.56
CA ARG A 246 -31.04 -9.87 3.00
C ARG A 246 -29.59 -9.52 3.28
N VAL A 247 -29.40 -8.54 4.16
CA VAL A 247 -28.11 -8.21 4.74
C VAL A 247 -28.19 -8.37 6.25
N TRP A 248 -27.25 -9.11 6.83
CA TRP A 248 -27.16 -9.32 8.27
C TRP A 248 -25.92 -8.60 8.80
N LEU A 249 -26.13 -7.82 9.83
CA LEU A 249 -25.09 -7.18 10.61
C LEU A 249 -25.01 -7.89 11.96
N SER A 250 -23.89 -8.51 12.29
CA SER A 250 -23.72 -9.24 13.53
C SER A 250 -22.47 -8.81 14.27
N ALA A 251 -22.51 -8.87 15.61
CA ALA A 251 -21.31 -8.67 16.42
C ALA A 251 -21.29 -9.63 17.61
N HIS A 252 -20.08 -10.13 17.92
CA HIS A 252 -19.84 -11.00 19.08
C HIS A 252 -18.41 -10.86 19.58
N ALA A 253 -18.22 -11.21 20.88
CA ALA A 253 -16.87 -11.34 21.44
C ALA A 253 -16.23 -12.65 20.96
N THR A 254 -14.94 -12.60 20.65
CA THR A 254 -14.15 -13.81 20.38
C THR A 254 -13.57 -14.38 21.68
N ASP A 255 -13.10 -15.63 21.68
CA ASP A 255 -12.47 -16.29 22.82
C ASP A 255 -11.23 -15.52 23.33
N GLY A 256 -10.56 -14.73 22.48
CA GLY A 256 -9.44 -13.85 22.84
C GLY A 256 -9.85 -12.49 23.39
N GLY A 257 -11.15 -12.20 23.52
CA GLY A 257 -11.70 -10.92 24.01
C GLY A 257 -11.73 -9.81 22.95
N ALA A 258 -11.34 -10.08 21.70
CA ALA A 258 -11.54 -9.16 20.59
C ALA A 258 -13.04 -9.11 20.20
N VAL A 259 -13.46 -8.01 19.58
CA VAL A 259 -14.81 -7.85 19.07
C VAL A 259 -14.81 -8.11 17.56
N ARG A 260 -15.64 -9.08 17.11
CA ARG A 260 -15.85 -9.37 15.71
C ARG A 260 -17.18 -8.80 15.28
N ILE A 261 -17.16 -7.95 14.24
CA ILE A 261 -18.33 -7.39 13.56
C ILE A 261 -18.35 -7.97 12.16
N ALA A 262 -19.48 -8.57 11.74
CA ALA A 262 -19.62 -9.16 10.42
C ALA A 262 -20.83 -8.60 9.69
N VAL A 263 -20.65 -8.33 8.40
CA VAL A 263 -21.71 -7.95 7.46
C VAL A 263 -21.81 -9.05 6.41
N ASP A 264 -22.95 -9.72 6.37
CA ASP A 264 -23.27 -10.80 5.44
C ASP A 264 -24.27 -10.32 4.39
N ASP A 265 -23.99 -10.56 3.11
CA ASP A 265 -24.91 -10.33 2.00
C ASP A 265 -25.31 -11.61 1.26
N GLU A 266 -26.30 -11.52 0.38
CA GLU A 266 -26.76 -12.59 -0.52
C GLU A 266 -26.35 -12.35 -1.99
N GLY A 267 -25.33 -11.55 -2.21
CA GLY A 267 -24.81 -11.19 -3.52
C GLY A 267 -24.15 -12.34 -4.28
N ALA A 268 -23.40 -11.98 -5.32
CA ALA A 268 -22.64 -12.93 -6.11
C ALA A 268 -21.44 -13.55 -5.34
N GLY A 269 -21.03 -12.88 -4.23
CA GLY A 269 -19.81 -13.23 -3.51
C GLY A 269 -18.56 -12.66 -4.19
N ILE A 270 -17.41 -12.92 -3.57
CA ILE A 270 -16.09 -12.51 -4.06
C ILE A 270 -15.29 -13.77 -4.41
N PRO A 271 -14.67 -13.85 -5.59
CA PRO A 271 -13.75 -14.93 -5.94
C PRO A 271 -12.58 -15.00 -4.95
N PRO A 272 -12.08 -16.20 -4.59
CA PRO A 272 -10.99 -16.32 -3.61
C PRO A 272 -9.70 -15.59 -4.00
N ASP A 273 -9.39 -15.50 -5.29
CA ASP A 273 -8.25 -14.79 -5.85
C ASP A 273 -8.40 -13.27 -5.83
N GLU A 274 -9.63 -12.77 -5.63
CA GLU A 274 -9.93 -11.34 -5.50
C GLU A 274 -10.13 -10.90 -4.03
N ALA A 275 -10.20 -11.83 -3.07
CA ALA A 275 -10.58 -11.56 -1.68
C ALA A 275 -9.68 -10.53 -0.96
N GLU A 276 -8.38 -10.50 -1.26
CA GLU A 276 -7.47 -9.46 -0.75
C GLU A 276 -7.51 -8.19 -1.61
N ARG A 277 -7.71 -8.34 -2.92
CA ARG A 277 -7.67 -7.23 -3.86
C ARG A 277 -8.87 -6.30 -3.77
N VAL A 278 -10.01 -6.76 -3.25
CA VAL A 278 -11.19 -5.90 -3.05
C VAL A 278 -10.95 -4.76 -2.06
N PHE A 279 -9.89 -4.82 -1.28
CA PHE A 279 -9.45 -3.75 -0.37
C PHE A 279 -8.44 -2.78 -1.01
N GLU A 280 -7.97 -3.07 -2.24
CA GLU A 280 -7.13 -2.13 -2.99
C GLU A 280 -7.96 -0.92 -3.42
N ARG A 281 -7.32 0.24 -3.50
CA ARG A 281 -7.99 1.49 -3.90
C ARG A 281 -8.49 1.41 -5.34
N PHE A 282 -9.73 1.85 -5.58
CA PHE A 282 -10.39 1.84 -6.89
C PHE A 282 -10.55 0.44 -7.51
N TYR A 283 -10.27 -0.61 -6.76
CA TYR A 283 -10.50 -1.96 -7.24
C TYR A 283 -11.99 -2.24 -7.36
N ARG A 284 -12.37 -2.88 -8.47
CA ARG A 284 -13.74 -3.31 -8.75
C ARG A 284 -13.68 -4.65 -9.45
N THR A 285 -14.48 -5.60 -9.01
CA THR A 285 -14.64 -6.89 -9.68
C THR A 285 -15.25 -6.69 -11.06
N ASP A 286 -15.04 -7.62 -12.00
CA ASP A 286 -15.57 -7.51 -13.36
C ASP A 286 -17.11 -7.42 -13.38
N GLY A 287 -17.80 -8.11 -12.47
CA GLY A 287 -19.25 -7.97 -12.27
C GLY A 287 -19.68 -6.57 -11.78
N GLY A 288 -18.84 -5.90 -10.97
CA GLY A 288 -19.08 -4.55 -10.46
C GLY A 288 -18.84 -3.44 -11.50
N ARG A 289 -18.07 -3.71 -12.55
CA ARG A 289 -17.86 -2.75 -13.68
C ARG A 289 -19.09 -2.58 -14.56
N ALA A 290 -19.91 -3.61 -14.64
CA ALA A 290 -21.15 -3.60 -15.44
C ALA A 290 -22.32 -2.89 -14.76
N ALA A 291 -22.26 -2.65 -13.44
CA ALA A 291 -23.33 -1.99 -12.70
C ALA A 291 -23.30 -0.46 -12.97
N ARG A 292 -24.40 0.09 -13.48
CA ARG A 292 -24.58 1.54 -13.80
C ARG A 292 -24.36 2.47 -12.58
N ASP A 293 -24.55 1.96 -11.35
CA ASP A 293 -24.41 2.70 -10.08
C ASP A 293 -23.16 2.31 -9.29
N GLY A 294 -22.08 1.98 -9.98
CA GLY A 294 -20.82 1.53 -9.38
C GLY A 294 -20.25 2.52 -8.37
N GLY A 295 -19.89 2.02 -7.18
CA GLY A 295 -19.16 2.78 -6.17
C GLY A 295 -17.77 3.20 -6.65
N SER A 296 -17.15 4.12 -5.92
CA SER A 296 -15.80 4.66 -6.20
C SER A 296 -14.66 3.63 -6.08
N GLY A 297 -14.91 2.46 -5.47
CA GLY A 297 -13.85 1.51 -5.11
C GLY A 297 -12.96 1.98 -3.94
N LEU A 298 -13.34 3.06 -3.25
CA LEU A 298 -12.60 3.60 -2.09
C LEU A 298 -13.14 3.11 -0.74
N GLY A 299 -14.43 2.75 -0.66
CA GLY A 299 -15.08 2.44 0.61
C GLY A 299 -14.43 1.29 1.37
N LEU A 300 -14.11 0.18 0.70
CA LEU A 300 -13.43 -0.97 1.32
C LEU A 300 -11.97 -0.67 1.67
N ALA A 301 -11.27 0.10 0.85
CA ALA A 301 -9.90 0.55 1.14
C ALA A 301 -9.85 1.45 2.38
N ILE A 302 -10.80 2.39 2.51
CA ILE A 302 -10.95 3.22 3.71
C ILE A 302 -11.26 2.35 4.93
N ALA A 303 -12.20 1.41 4.80
CA ALA A 303 -12.56 0.50 5.87
C ALA A 303 -11.35 -0.33 6.36
N ARG A 304 -10.52 -0.84 5.45
CA ARG A 304 -9.28 -1.55 5.78
C ARG A 304 -8.28 -0.65 6.49
N SER A 305 -8.03 0.57 5.98
CA SER A 305 -7.12 1.52 6.63
C SER A 305 -7.55 1.88 8.04
N ILE A 306 -8.85 2.02 8.30
CA ILE A 306 -9.38 2.27 9.65
C ILE A 306 -9.18 1.05 10.54
N ALA A 307 -9.44 -0.17 10.04
CA ALA A 307 -9.21 -1.40 10.79
C ALA A 307 -7.74 -1.55 11.19
N ASP A 308 -6.82 -1.36 10.24
CA ASP A 308 -5.37 -1.42 10.46
C ASP A 308 -4.90 -0.36 11.47
N ALA A 309 -5.43 0.86 11.40
CA ALA A 309 -5.12 1.93 12.36
C ALA A 309 -5.57 1.59 13.80
N HIS A 310 -6.63 0.78 13.96
CA HIS A 310 -7.06 0.25 15.26
C HIS A 310 -6.25 -0.99 15.72
N GLY A 311 -5.26 -1.45 14.94
CA GLY A 311 -4.57 -2.71 15.18
C GLY A 311 -5.46 -3.95 14.98
N GLY A 312 -6.59 -3.77 14.29
CA GLY A 312 -7.55 -4.80 13.95
C GLY A 312 -7.30 -5.42 12.58
N THR A 313 -8.26 -6.20 12.09
CA THR A 313 -8.21 -6.77 10.75
C THR A 313 -9.56 -6.67 10.07
N LEU A 314 -9.58 -6.50 8.73
CA LEU A 314 -10.77 -6.57 7.91
C LEU A 314 -10.56 -7.62 6.82
N ARG A 315 -11.48 -8.58 6.70
CA ARG A 315 -11.37 -9.70 5.77
C ARG A 315 -12.66 -9.92 5.00
N ALA A 316 -12.54 -10.42 3.76
CA ALA A 316 -13.65 -10.91 2.97
C ALA A 316 -13.65 -12.45 3.00
N GLU A 317 -14.77 -13.01 3.37
CA GLU A 317 -14.98 -14.46 3.45
C GLU A 317 -16.15 -14.87 2.53
N ARG A 318 -16.08 -16.08 2.00
CA ARG A 318 -17.19 -16.63 1.23
C ARG A 318 -18.34 -17.03 2.17
N ARG A 319 -19.54 -16.54 1.89
CA ARG A 319 -20.75 -17.01 2.58
C ARG A 319 -21.36 -18.20 1.84
N THR A 320 -21.79 -19.22 2.60
CA THR A 320 -22.49 -20.40 2.07
C THR A 320 -23.99 -20.25 2.35
N PRO A 321 -24.88 -20.53 1.40
CA PRO A 321 -24.62 -21.10 0.06
C PRO A 321 -24.23 -20.06 -0.97
N ARG A 322 -24.47 -18.75 -0.74
CA ARG A 322 -24.21 -17.64 -1.68
C ARG A 322 -23.97 -16.35 -0.91
N GLY A 323 -23.16 -15.45 -1.47
CA GLY A 323 -22.91 -14.12 -0.92
C GLY A 323 -21.48 -13.92 -0.42
N CYS A 324 -21.26 -12.77 0.18
CA CYS A 324 -20.03 -12.38 0.84
C CYS A 324 -20.27 -12.16 2.34
N ARG A 325 -19.24 -12.38 3.13
CA ARG A 325 -19.13 -12.01 4.53
C ARG A 325 -17.91 -11.12 4.71
N MET A 326 -18.13 -9.87 5.07
CA MET A 326 -17.08 -8.96 5.49
C MET A 326 -16.92 -9.02 7.00
N VAL A 327 -15.70 -9.26 7.49
CA VAL A 327 -15.41 -9.46 8.91
C VAL A 327 -14.40 -8.43 9.38
N LEU A 328 -14.84 -7.55 10.28
CA LEU A 328 -13.98 -6.63 11.03
C LEU A 328 -13.69 -7.25 12.40
N GLU A 329 -12.42 -7.36 12.76
CA GLU A 329 -11.99 -7.72 14.10
C GLU A 329 -11.26 -6.53 14.74
N LEU A 330 -11.76 -6.08 15.88
CA LEU A 330 -11.14 -5.06 16.70
C LEU A 330 -10.46 -5.73 17.89
N PRO A 331 -9.21 -5.37 18.21
CA PRO A 331 -8.54 -5.87 19.41
C PRO A 331 -9.29 -5.41 20.66
N ARG A 332 -8.95 -6.05 21.78
CA ARG A 332 -9.53 -5.72 23.08
C ARG A 332 -9.11 -4.34 23.56
#